data_e36ca31045e6c2400a3922c6fbb98510
#
_entry.id   e36ca31045e6c2400a3922c6fbb98510
#
_cell.length_a   1.000
_cell.length_b   1.000
_cell.length_c   1.000
_cell.angle_alpha   90.00
_cell.angle_beta   90.00
_cell.angle_gamma   90.00
#
_symmetry.space_group_name_H-M   'P 1'
#
loop_
_entity.id
_entity.type
_entity.pdbx_description
1 polymer ?
#
loop_
_entity_poly.entity_id
_entity_poly.type
_entity_poly.pdbx_seq_one_letter_code
_entity_poly.pdbx_strand_id
1 'polypeptide(L)'
;MRAQLSTLFGILIFLVGAISARAQPFGPDPALYYTVEHGITMYSPADTTRPYLHLRFREQVNVIEKGVEWSQVRTLDGANGMVRTSQLSNVWLRISKESQTLFVYKGGALIAQYPTDLGYNFFADKEKRGAAAEPDHWRTPEGEFYVVSKNPQSEFYRALVLNYPNGEDAERGREAGLISEAEYETIKQANKLFRMPPMGTRLGGWIEIHGDGTGRRANWTHGCIAVLNDEIDRLWDLVDVGTPVLIDT
;
A
#
# COMPACT_ATOMS: atom_id res chain seq x y z
N MET A 1 45.06 -0.69 74.38
CA MET A 1 45.35 -0.56 72.97
C MET A 1 44.29 -1.39 72.23
N ARG A 2 43.28 -0.75 71.65
CA ARG A 2 42.26 -1.38 70.81
C ARG A 2 42.37 -0.73 69.38
N ALA A 3 42.73 -1.54 68.42
CA ALA A 3 42.77 -1.11 67.03
C ALA A 3 41.34 -1.17 66.43
N GLN A 4 40.90 -0.07 65.84
CA GLN A 4 39.68 -0.02 65.04
C GLN A 4 40.02 -0.32 63.62
N LEU A 5 39.38 -1.38 63.09
CA LEU A 5 39.35 -1.68 61.62
C LEU A 5 38.23 -0.87 60.98
N SER A 6 38.58 0.04 60.09
CA SER A 6 37.62 0.76 59.24
C SER A 6 37.39 -0.03 57.94
N THR A 7 36.18 -0.54 57.78
CA THR A 7 35.75 -1.22 56.53
C THR A 7 35.23 -0.19 55.57
N LEU A 8 35.92 0.04 54.45
CA LEU A 8 35.44 0.84 53.33
C LEU A 8 34.46 -0.02 52.50
N PHE A 9 33.20 0.36 52.47
CA PHE A 9 32.22 -0.18 51.55
C PHE A 9 32.26 0.62 50.26
N GLY A 10 32.85 0.04 49.19
CA GLY A 10 32.78 0.59 47.85
C GLY A 10 31.42 0.35 47.23
N ILE A 11 30.66 1.40 46.99
CA ILE A 11 29.39 1.34 46.23
C ILE A 11 29.74 1.30 44.74
N LEU A 12 29.55 0.15 44.12
CA LEU A 12 29.67 -0.04 42.66
C LEU A 12 28.35 0.41 42.02
N ILE A 13 28.33 1.61 41.44
CA ILE A 13 27.17 2.12 40.70
C ILE A 13 27.21 1.48 39.30
N PHE A 14 26.32 0.49 39.05
CA PHE A 14 26.04 0.02 37.73
C PHE A 14 25.20 1.06 36.96
N LEU A 15 25.85 1.77 36.06
CA LEU A 15 25.15 2.55 35.04
C LEU A 15 24.50 1.58 34.03
N VAL A 16 23.23 1.26 34.25
CA VAL A 16 22.40 0.61 33.26
C VAL A 16 22.10 1.64 32.19
N GLY A 17 22.88 1.64 31.11
CA GLY A 17 22.56 2.41 29.91
C GLY A 17 21.23 1.93 29.35
N ALA A 18 20.19 2.74 29.48
CA ALA A 18 18.92 2.52 28.78
C ALA A 18 19.19 2.62 27.27
N ILE A 19 19.29 1.47 26.60
CA ILE A 19 19.21 1.40 25.15
C ILE A 19 17.77 1.78 24.80
N SER A 20 17.56 3.06 24.46
CA SER A 20 16.31 3.48 23.83
C SER A 20 16.19 2.77 22.49
N ALA A 21 15.48 1.66 22.48
CA ALA A 21 14.99 1.09 21.22
C ALA A 21 14.11 2.17 20.58
N ARG A 22 14.65 2.90 19.62
CA ARG A 22 13.85 3.75 18.74
C ARG A 22 12.90 2.80 18.01
N ALA A 23 11.62 2.90 18.32
CA ALA A 23 10.60 2.28 17.50
C ALA A 23 10.83 2.75 16.06
N GLN A 24 11.06 1.82 15.15
CA GLN A 24 11.14 2.15 13.73
C GLN A 24 9.77 2.72 13.34
N PRO A 25 9.73 3.80 12.53
CA PRO A 25 8.47 4.33 12.08
C PRO A 25 7.73 3.22 11.30
N PHE A 26 6.44 3.05 11.56
CA PHE A 26 5.55 2.21 10.78
C PHE A 26 5.63 2.67 9.31
N GLY A 27 6.22 1.85 8.45
CA GLY A 27 6.40 2.12 7.04
C GLY A 27 7.46 1.21 6.42
N PRO A 28 7.41 0.96 5.12
CA PRO A 28 8.42 0.17 4.43
C PRO A 28 9.80 0.82 4.56
N ASP A 29 10.84 -0.02 4.60
CA ASP A 29 12.23 0.42 4.56
C ASP A 29 12.43 1.40 3.40
N PRO A 30 13.05 2.58 3.61
CA PRO A 30 13.33 3.54 2.54
C PRO A 30 14.13 2.97 1.36
N ALA A 31 14.90 1.92 1.59
CA ALA A 31 15.64 1.20 0.55
C ALA A 31 14.79 0.16 -0.20
N LEU A 32 13.62 -0.20 0.33
CA LEU A 32 12.74 -1.17 -0.27
C LEU A 32 11.95 -0.55 -1.43
N TYR A 33 12.08 -1.15 -2.59
CA TYR A 33 11.38 -0.81 -3.81
C TYR A 33 10.63 -2.04 -4.33
N TYR A 34 9.75 -1.83 -5.28
CA TYR A 34 9.08 -2.89 -6.02
C TYR A 34 9.09 -2.58 -7.52
N THR A 35 8.99 -3.62 -8.32
CA THR A 35 8.91 -3.53 -9.77
C THR A 35 7.50 -3.11 -10.21
N VAL A 36 7.40 -2.22 -11.21
CA VAL A 36 6.11 -1.66 -11.68
C VAL A 36 5.69 -2.16 -13.06
N GLU A 37 6.47 -3.06 -13.67
CA GLU A 37 6.19 -3.67 -14.98
C GLU A 37 6.27 -5.19 -14.90
N HIS A 38 5.65 -5.85 -15.88
CA HIS A 38 5.78 -7.30 -16.07
C HIS A 38 7.05 -7.63 -16.88
N GLY A 39 7.71 -8.74 -16.52
CA GLY A 39 8.81 -9.28 -17.33
C GLY A 39 10.08 -8.44 -17.31
N ILE A 40 10.33 -7.73 -16.23
CA ILE A 40 11.55 -6.93 -16.05
C ILE A 40 12.76 -7.84 -16.07
N THR A 41 13.78 -7.47 -16.84
CA THR A 41 15.07 -8.15 -16.85
C THR A 41 16.04 -7.44 -15.92
N MET A 42 16.62 -8.18 -14.99
CA MET A 42 17.77 -7.78 -14.20
C MET A 42 19.04 -8.20 -14.94
N TYR A 43 20.00 -7.30 -15.04
CA TYR A 43 21.25 -7.48 -15.77
C TYR A 43 22.43 -7.66 -14.82
N SER A 44 23.53 -8.19 -15.35
CA SER A 44 24.77 -8.31 -14.59
C SER A 44 25.25 -6.95 -14.06
N PRO A 45 25.72 -6.84 -12.82
CA PRO A 45 26.29 -5.57 -12.29
C PRO A 45 27.50 -5.07 -13.09
N ALA A 46 28.23 -5.98 -13.74
CA ALA A 46 29.42 -5.63 -14.52
C ALA A 46 29.11 -5.28 -15.98
N ASP A 47 27.93 -5.66 -16.49
CA ASP A 47 27.59 -5.51 -17.91
C ASP A 47 26.07 -5.52 -18.13
N THR A 48 25.49 -4.34 -18.33
CA THR A 48 24.04 -4.16 -18.54
C THR A 48 23.52 -4.67 -19.89
N THR A 49 24.37 -5.28 -20.72
CA THR A 49 23.94 -6.01 -21.93
C THR A 49 23.73 -7.50 -21.68
N ARG A 50 24.15 -8.02 -20.52
CA ARG A 50 24.03 -9.44 -20.16
C ARG A 50 22.83 -9.66 -19.25
N PRO A 51 21.73 -10.26 -19.74
CA PRO A 51 20.60 -10.64 -18.91
C PRO A 51 21.04 -11.68 -17.87
N TYR A 52 20.52 -11.54 -16.66
CA TYR A 52 20.89 -12.36 -15.50
C TYR A 52 19.67 -13.06 -14.89
N LEU A 53 18.59 -12.32 -14.64
CA LEU A 53 17.40 -12.81 -13.96
C LEU A 53 16.17 -12.07 -14.48
N HIS A 54 14.99 -12.69 -14.40
CA HIS A 54 13.71 -12.01 -14.63
C HIS A 54 13.00 -11.75 -13.31
N LEU A 55 12.62 -10.50 -13.07
CA LEU A 55 11.84 -10.09 -11.92
C LEU A 55 10.35 -10.15 -12.26
N ARG A 56 9.55 -10.52 -11.26
CA ARG A 56 8.09 -10.55 -11.38
C ARG A 56 7.53 -9.15 -11.22
N PHE A 57 6.30 -8.95 -11.65
CA PHE A 57 5.54 -7.75 -11.32
C PHE A 57 5.34 -7.64 -9.80
N ARG A 58 5.55 -6.45 -9.24
CA ARG A 58 5.55 -6.16 -7.79
C ARG A 58 6.58 -6.94 -6.98
N GLU A 59 7.62 -7.45 -7.60
CA GLU A 59 8.71 -8.09 -6.86
C GLU A 59 9.46 -7.05 -6.04
N GLN A 60 9.62 -7.33 -4.77
CA GLN A 60 10.33 -6.47 -3.83
C GLN A 60 11.84 -6.62 -4.01
N VAL A 61 12.54 -5.49 -4.05
CA VAL A 61 14.00 -5.43 -4.15
C VAL A 61 14.53 -4.32 -3.24
N ASN A 62 15.71 -4.54 -2.69
CA ASN A 62 16.46 -3.48 -2.01
C ASN A 62 17.30 -2.72 -3.03
N VAL A 63 17.12 -1.40 -3.13
CA VAL A 63 17.98 -0.53 -3.93
C VAL A 63 19.25 -0.26 -3.15
N ILE A 64 20.39 -0.74 -3.67
CA ILE A 64 21.73 -0.52 -3.09
C ILE A 64 22.28 0.84 -3.52
N GLU A 65 22.16 1.11 -4.82
CA GLU A 65 22.59 2.38 -5.41
C GLU A 65 21.56 2.82 -6.45
N LYS A 66 21.05 4.04 -6.31
CA LYS A 66 20.05 4.61 -7.21
C LYS A 66 20.73 5.54 -8.21
N GLY A 67 20.78 5.12 -9.46
CA GLY A 67 21.24 5.96 -10.56
C GLY A 67 20.07 6.60 -11.32
N VAL A 68 20.41 7.43 -12.33
CA VAL A 68 19.41 8.10 -13.18
C VAL A 68 18.72 7.10 -14.11
N GLU A 69 19.48 6.30 -14.83
CA GLU A 69 19.00 5.33 -15.82
C GLU A 69 18.95 3.91 -15.26
N TRP A 70 19.96 3.51 -14.50
CA TRP A 70 20.12 2.20 -13.92
C TRP A 70 20.28 2.29 -12.42
N SER A 71 19.63 1.39 -11.69
CA SER A 71 19.81 1.21 -10.25
C SER A 71 20.38 -0.17 -9.97
N GLN A 72 21.34 -0.23 -9.04
CA GLN A 72 21.80 -1.51 -8.50
C GLN A 72 20.84 -1.98 -7.44
N VAL A 73 20.35 -3.20 -7.60
CA VAL A 73 19.37 -3.80 -6.70
C VAL A 73 19.83 -5.13 -6.17
N ARG A 74 19.25 -5.51 -5.03
CA ARG A 74 19.35 -6.86 -4.45
C ARG A 74 17.96 -7.40 -4.25
N THR A 75 17.66 -8.58 -4.79
CA THR A 75 16.42 -9.32 -4.52
C THR A 75 16.40 -9.81 -3.06
N LEU A 76 15.23 -10.18 -2.54
CA LEU A 76 15.12 -10.66 -1.16
C LEU A 76 15.82 -12.00 -0.93
N ASP A 77 16.00 -12.82 -1.98
CA ASP A 77 16.78 -14.05 -1.96
C ASP A 77 18.28 -13.85 -2.17
N GLY A 78 18.74 -12.60 -2.33
CA GLY A 78 20.14 -12.20 -2.31
C GLY A 78 20.80 -12.00 -3.68
N ALA A 79 20.10 -12.17 -4.80
CA ALA A 79 20.67 -11.93 -6.12
C ALA A 79 20.92 -10.42 -6.34
N ASN A 80 22.11 -10.05 -6.87
CA ASN A 80 22.45 -8.65 -7.15
C ASN A 80 22.48 -8.41 -8.66
N GLY A 81 21.96 -7.25 -9.08
CA GLY A 81 21.96 -6.87 -10.50
C GLY A 81 21.56 -5.43 -10.74
N MET A 82 21.47 -5.08 -12.01
CA MET A 82 21.08 -3.77 -12.51
C MET A 82 19.68 -3.83 -13.10
N VAL A 83 18.82 -2.87 -12.74
CA VAL A 83 17.47 -2.71 -13.27
C VAL A 83 17.28 -1.27 -13.72
N ARG A 84 16.47 -1.02 -14.75
CA ARG A 84 16.12 0.35 -15.14
C ARG A 84 15.45 1.06 -13.97
N THR A 85 15.93 2.25 -13.63
CA THR A 85 15.41 3.02 -12.51
C THR A 85 13.93 3.35 -12.67
N SER A 86 13.47 3.58 -13.91
CA SER A 86 12.06 3.82 -14.25
C SER A 86 11.13 2.62 -14.01
N GLN A 87 11.68 1.42 -13.85
CA GLN A 87 10.91 0.19 -13.59
C GLN A 87 10.75 -0.12 -12.09
N LEU A 88 11.20 0.80 -11.24
CA LEU A 88 11.18 0.67 -9.78
C LEU A 88 10.38 1.80 -9.14
N SER A 89 9.52 1.46 -8.20
CA SER A 89 8.81 2.43 -7.35
C SER A 89 8.92 2.05 -5.88
N ASN A 90 8.85 3.05 -5.01
CA ASN A 90 8.66 2.90 -3.57
C ASN A 90 7.52 3.80 -3.06
N VAL A 91 6.64 4.21 -3.97
CA VAL A 91 5.44 4.97 -3.66
C VAL A 91 4.38 4.04 -3.07
N TRP A 92 3.72 4.47 -2.02
CA TRP A 92 2.54 3.79 -1.48
C TRP A 92 1.58 4.81 -0.88
N LEU A 93 0.33 4.42 -0.79
CA LEU A 93 -0.75 5.27 -0.31
C LEU A 93 -1.32 4.70 0.99
N ARG A 94 -1.70 5.57 1.91
CA ARG A 94 -2.51 5.24 3.07
C ARG A 94 -3.73 6.13 3.12
N ILE A 95 -4.90 5.54 3.27
CA ILE A 95 -6.15 6.26 3.52
C ILE A 95 -6.57 5.98 4.95
N SER A 96 -6.53 7.00 5.81
CA SER A 96 -7.10 6.92 7.14
C SER A 96 -8.57 7.34 7.08
N LYS A 97 -9.46 6.44 7.44
CA LYS A 97 -10.90 6.71 7.49
C LYS A 97 -11.25 7.65 8.63
N GLU A 98 -10.58 7.51 9.79
CA GLU A 98 -10.79 8.39 10.93
C GLU A 98 -10.51 9.86 10.59
N SER A 99 -9.34 10.14 9.99
CA SER A 99 -8.96 11.51 9.60
C SER A 99 -9.49 11.93 8.24
N GLN A 100 -10.12 11.03 7.48
CA GLN A 100 -10.55 11.22 6.09
C GLN A 100 -9.44 11.88 5.25
N THR A 101 -8.28 11.25 5.27
CA THR A 101 -7.08 11.78 4.64
C THR A 101 -6.33 10.69 3.88
N LEU A 102 -5.98 10.98 2.63
CA LEU A 102 -5.06 10.19 1.83
C LEU A 102 -3.64 10.72 2.04
N PHE A 103 -2.75 9.87 2.48
CA PHE A 103 -1.33 10.13 2.65
C PHE A 103 -0.53 9.46 1.54
N VAL A 104 0.41 10.18 0.95
CA VAL A 104 1.31 9.69 -0.10
C VAL A 104 2.71 9.55 0.46
N TYR A 105 3.28 8.37 0.35
CA TYR A 105 4.62 8.08 0.85
C TYR A 105 5.58 7.68 -0.28
N LYS A 106 6.85 8.01 -0.09
CA LYS A 106 7.99 7.40 -0.79
C LYS A 106 8.89 6.71 0.23
N GLY A 107 8.91 5.38 0.22
CA GLY A 107 9.49 4.62 1.32
C GLY A 107 8.87 5.06 2.65
N GLY A 108 9.68 5.46 3.63
CA GLY A 108 9.21 5.96 4.92
C GLY A 108 8.85 7.45 4.95
N ALA A 109 9.06 8.20 3.87
CA ALA A 109 8.86 9.65 3.85
C ALA A 109 7.44 10.02 3.38
N LEU A 110 6.69 10.76 4.21
CA LEU A 110 5.44 11.40 3.81
C LEU A 110 5.76 12.56 2.85
N ILE A 111 5.23 12.52 1.63
CA ILE A 111 5.48 13.53 0.59
C ILE A 111 4.27 14.40 0.25
N ALA A 112 3.05 13.91 0.51
CA ALA A 112 1.82 14.68 0.33
C ALA A 112 0.70 14.10 1.20
N GLN A 113 -0.33 14.92 1.46
CA GLN A 113 -1.58 14.49 2.08
C GLN A 113 -2.75 15.28 1.52
N TYR A 114 -3.88 14.61 1.34
CA TYR A 114 -5.07 15.18 0.72
C TYR A 114 -6.32 14.85 1.54
N PRO A 115 -7.22 15.82 1.80
CA PRO A 115 -8.53 15.52 2.38
C PRO A 115 -9.34 14.66 1.41
N THR A 116 -10.04 13.65 1.92
CA THR A 116 -10.81 12.73 1.09
C THR A 116 -12.29 12.74 1.47
N ASP A 117 -13.14 12.60 0.46
CA ASP A 117 -14.52 12.18 0.68
C ASP A 117 -14.59 10.65 0.60
N LEU A 118 -15.38 10.03 1.46
CA LEU A 118 -15.46 8.59 1.61
C LEU A 118 -16.87 8.06 1.40
N GLY A 119 -17.06 6.77 1.60
CA GLY A 119 -18.36 6.12 1.59
C GLY A 119 -19.32 6.71 2.61
N TYR A 120 -20.63 6.66 2.33
CA TYR A 120 -21.69 7.23 3.19
C TYR A 120 -21.55 6.77 4.65
N ASN A 121 -21.29 5.50 4.90
CA ASN A 121 -20.89 4.98 6.21
C ASN A 121 -19.39 4.73 6.22
N PHE A 122 -18.61 5.70 6.65
CA PHE A 122 -17.15 5.61 6.62
C PHE A 122 -16.54 4.92 7.86
N PHE A 123 -17.31 4.74 8.96
CA PHE A 123 -16.81 4.14 10.19
C PHE A 123 -16.65 2.62 10.10
N ALA A 124 -17.50 1.95 9.32
CA ALA A 124 -17.51 0.50 9.23
C ALA A 124 -16.77 0.00 7.98
N ASP A 125 -16.20 -1.20 8.07
CA ASP A 125 -15.62 -1.88 6.91
C ASP A 125 -16.71 -2.32 5.92
N LYS A 126 -16.33 -2.43 4.66
CA LYS A 126 -17.20 -2.88 3.59
C LYS A 126 -17.36 -4.40 3.61
N GLU A 127 -18.59 -4.86 3.82
CA GLU A 127 -18.93 -6.29 3.86
C GLU A 127 -19.59 -6.78 2.58
N LYS A 128 -20.43 -5.94 1.99
CA LYS A 128 -21.21 -6.28 0.78
C LYS A 128 -21.45 -5.05 -0.10
N ARG A 129 -22.00 -5.29 -1.28
CA ARG A 129 -22.50 -4.24 -2.16
C ARG A 129 -23.63 -3.47 -1.47
N GLY A 130 -23.52 -2.16 -1.41
CA GLY A 130 -24.63 -1.28 -0.99
C GLY A 130 -25.64 -1.07 -2.11
N ALA A 131 -26.85 -0.66 -1.71
CA ALA A 131 -27.92 -0.29 -2.60
C ALA A 131 -28.64 0.95 -2.06
N ALA A 132 -29.42 1.64 -2.90
CA ALA A 132 -30.17 2.83 -2.48
C ALA A 132 -31.13 2.56 -1.31
N ALA A 133 -31.66 1.32 -1.21
CA ALA A 133 -32.47 0.88 -0.08
C ALA A 133 -31.66 0.51 1.18
N GLU A 134 -30.33 0.32 1.04
CA GLU A 134 -29.40 -0.05 2.11
C GLU A 134 -28.14 0.82 2.04
N PRO A 135 -28.22 2.15 2.16
CA PRO A 135 -27.07 3.07 1.99
C PRO A 135 -26.02 2.86 3.07
N ASP A 136 -26.36 2.25 4.20
CA ASP A 136 -25.41 1.88 5.26
C ASP A 136 -24.26 0.97 4.77
N HIS A 137 -24.46 0.23 3.68
CA HIS A 137 -23.44 -0.60 3.05
C HIS A 137 -22.61 0.14 1.96
N TRP A 138 -22.84 1.43 1.74
CA TRP A 138 -21.95 2.28 0.96
C TRP A 138 -20.74 2.67 1.82
N ARG A 139 -19.84 1.71 1.99
CA ARG A 139 -18.69 1.78 2.88
C ARG A 139 -17.41 1.74 2.08
N THR A 140 -16.42 2.51 2.48
CA THR A 140 -15.05 2.38 2.00
C THR A 140 -14.43 1.15 2.69
N PRO A 141 -13.87 0.19 1.93
CA PRO A 141 -13.29 -1.01 2.52
C PRO A 141 -12.03 -0.70 3.32
N GLU A 142 -11.72 -1.55 4.28
CA GLU A 142 -10.45 -1.57 5.03
C GLU A 142 -9.59 -2.74 4.55
N GLY A 143 -8.26 -2.58 4.65
CA GLY A 143 -7.31 -3.63 4.30
C GLY A 143 -6.19 -3.17 3.39
N GLU A 144 -5.45 -4.15 2.87
CA GLU A 144 -4.33 -3.94 1.94
C GLU A 144 -4.80 -4.16 0.51
N PHE A 145 -4.64 -3.12 -0.29
CA PHE A 145 -4.99 -3.12 -1.71
C PHE A 145 -3.80 -2.71 -2.58
N TYR A 146 -4.02 -2.71 -3.87
CA TYR A 146 -3.11 -2.10 -4.84
C TYR A 146 -3.92 -1.51 -6.01
N VAL A 147 -3.32 -0.55 -6.69
CA VAL A 147 -3.90 -0.01 -7.91
C VAL A 147 -3.80 -1.07 -9.03
N VAL A 148 -4.94 -1.51 -9.55
CA VAL A 148 -5.01 -2.55 -10.58
C VAL A 148 -5.18 -1.98 -11.98
N SER A 149 -5.68 -0.74 -12.09
CA SER A 149 -5.86 -0.03 -13.35
C SER A 149 -5.90 1.48 -13.13
N LYS A 150 -5.54 2.24 -14.15
CA LYS A 150 -5.69 3.70 -14.24
C LYS A 150 -6.71 4.01 -15.33
N ASN A 151 -7.83 4.68 -14.96
CA ASN A 151 -8.87 5.09 -15.88
C ASN A 151 -8.77 6.59 -16.16
N PRO A 152 -8.27 7.01 -17.34
CA PRO A 152 -8.14 8.44 -17.68
C PRO A 152 -9.46 9.10 -18.08
N GLN A 153 -10.52 8.31 -18.26
CA GLN A 153 -11.85 8.74 -18.72
C GLN A 153 -12.93 8.25 -17.75
N SER A 154 -12.67 8.41 -16.44
CA SER A 154 -13.64 8.09 -15.41
C SER A 154 -14.84 9.04 -15.48
N GLU A 155 -16.02 8.56 -15.07
CA GLU A 155 -17.20 9.39 -14.82
C GLU A 155 -16.90 10.51 -13.81
N PHE A 156 -15.89 10.27 -12.92
CA PHE A 156 -15.42 11.22 -11.92
C PHE A 156 -14.04 11.79 -12.29
N TYR A 157 -13.87 12.29 -13.50
CA TYR A 157 -12.67 12.89 -14.05
C TYR A 157 -11.58 11.86 -14.36
N ARG A 158 -10.79 11.38 -13.39
CA ARG A 158 -9.77 10.32 -13.48
C ARG A 158 -9.90 9.41 -12.29
N ALA A 159 -9.57 8.13 -12.46
CA ALA A 159 -9.64 7.16 -11.38
C ALA A 159 -8.48 6.17 -11.36
N LEU A 160 -8.02 5.85 -10.16
CA LEU A 160 -7.11 4.75 -9.83
C LEU A 160 -7.97 3.63 -9.26
N VAL A 161 -8.15 2.56 -10.02
CA VAL A 161 -9.01 1.42 -9.64
C VAL A 161 -8.26 0.52 -8.69
N LEU A 162 -8.85 0.18 -7.55
CA LEU A 162 -8.29 -0.75 -6.58
C LEU A 162 -8.74 -2.19 -6.83
N ASN A 163 -7.93 -3.16 -6.38
CA ASN A 163 -8.23 -4.60 -6.50
C ASN A 163 -9.28 -5.10 -5.50
N TYR A 164 -10.26 -4.27 -5.16
CA TYR A 164 -11.39 -4.69 -4.33
C TYR A 164 -12.41 -5.51 -5.16
N PRO A 165 -12.92 -6.68 -4.65
CA PRO A 165 -12.58 -7.30 -3.38
C PRO A 165 -11.19 -7.95 -3.40
N ASN A 166 -10.46 -7.88 -2.28
CA ASN A 166 -9.20 -8.57 -2.09
C ASN A 166 -9.41 -10.03 -1.58
N GLY A 167 -8.32 -10.72 -1.22
CA GLY A 167 -8.39 -12.10 -0.76
C GLY A 167 -9.11 -12.26 0.60
N GLU A 168 -8.95 -11.28 1.50
CA GLU A 168 -9.59 -11.27 2.82
C GLU A 168 -11.09 -10.96 2.71
N ASP A 169 -11.47 -10.02 1.84
CA ASP A 169 -12.87 -9.74 1.51
C ASP A 169 -13.57 -10.98 0.97
N ALA A 170 -12.88 -11.70 0.07
CA ALA A 170 -13.41 -12.92 -0.53
C ALA A 170 -13.59 -14.03 0.50
N GLU A 171 -12.64 -14.19 1.44
CA GLU A 171 -12.75 -15.18 2.52
C GLU A 171 -13.95 -14.87 3.42
N ARG A 172 -14.06 -13.62 3.91
CA ARG A 172 -15.21 -13.17 4.72
C ARG A 172 -16.54 -13.35 3.97
N GLY A 173 -16.55 -13.00 2.69
CA GLY A 173 -17.75 -13.11 1.85
C GLY A 173 -18.19 -14.55 1.61
N ARG A 174 -17.25 -15.48 1.44
CA ARG A 174 -17.51 -16.92 1.35
C ARG A 174 -18.07 -17.47 2.65
N GLU A 175 -17.43 -17.16 3.78
CA GLU A 175 -17.89 -17.59 5.11
C GLU A 175 -19.30 -17.07 5.44
N ALA A 176 -19.62 -15.85 5.03
CA ALA A 176 -20.94 -15.24 5.18
C ALA A 176 -21.99 -15.74 4.14
N GLY A 177 -21.61 -16.62 3.21
CA GLY A 177 -22.49 -17.10 2.14
C GLY A 177 -22.90 -16.01 1.14
N LEU A 178 -22.13 -14.95 1.02
CA LEU A 178 -22.36 -13.86 0.07
C LEU A 178 -21.87 -14.19 -1.34
N ILE A 179 -20.83 -14.99 -1.45
CA ILE A 179 -20.26 -15.45 -2.73
C ILE A 179 -20.12 -16.97 -2.73
N SER A 180 -20.16 -17.55 -3.92
CA SER A 180 -19.91 -18.97 -4.16
C SER A 180 -18.41 -19.31 -4.04
N GLU A 181 -18.09 -20.61 -3.88
CA GLU A 181 -16.71 -21.10 -3.91
C GLU A 181 -16.01 -20.75 -5.23
N ALA A 182 -16.71 -20.79 -6.36
CA ALA A 182 -16.16 -20.43 -7.67
C ALA A 182 -15.79 -18.94 -7.76
N GLU A 183 -16.61 -18.05 -7.21
CA GLU A 183 -16.30 -16.62 -7.12
C GLU A 183 -15.12 -16.36 -6.20
N TYR A 184 -15.08 -17.02 -5.03
CA TYR A 184 -13.97 -16.97 -4.10
C TYR A 184 -12.64 -17.34 -4.77
N GLU A 185 -12.56 -18.50 -5.41
CA GLU A 185 -11.35 -18.95 -6.09
C GLU A 185 -10.96 -18.00 -7.24
N THR A 186 -11.93 -17.43 -7.97
CA THR A 186 -11.68 -16.47 -9.03
C THR A 186 -11.07 -15.17 -8.49
N ILE A 187 -11.60 -14.63 -7.39
CA ILE A 187 -11.07 -13.43 -6.72
C ILE A 187 -9.65 -13.70 -6.23
N LYS A 188 -9.45 -14.81 -5.52
CA LYS A 188 -8.17 -15.21 -4.97
C LYS A 188 -7.10 -15.37 -6.06
N GLN A 189 -7.44 -16.01 -7.17
CA GLN A 189 -6.53 -16.17 -8.31
C GLN A 189 -6.21 -14.83 -8.98
N ALA A 190 -7.19 -13.93 -9.14
CA ALA A 190 -6.96 -12.60 -9.66
C ALA A 190 -5.98 -11.81 -8.79
N ASN A 191 -6.17 -11.81 -7.47
CA ASN A 191 -5.27 -11.15 -6.52
C ASN A 191 -3.86 -11.74 -6.54
N LYS A 192 -3.72 -13.08 -6.58
CA LYS A 192 -2.43 -13.76 -6.69
C LYS A 192 -1.65 -13.38 -7.95
N LEU A 193 -2.35 -13.11 -9.05
CA LEU A 193 -1.77 -12.74 -10.35
C LEU A 193 -1.71 -11.22 -10.57
N PHE A 194 -2.05 -10.42 -9.56
CA PHE A 194 -2.15 -8.96 -9.66
C PHE A 194 -3.05 -8.48 -10.80
N ARG A 195 -4.17 -9.18 -11.00
CA ARG A 195 -5.19 -8.85 -12.00
C ARG A 195 -6.43 -8.27 -11.35
N MET A 196 -7.24 -7.60 -12.15
CA MET A 196 -8.55 -7.09 -11.72
C MET A 196 -9.45 -8.24 -11.27
N PRO A 197 -9.96 -8.23 -10.03
CA PRO A 197 -10.92 -9.23 -9.56
C PRO A 197 -12.30 -9.02 -10.21
N PRO A 198 -13.23 -10.00 -10.12
CA PRO A 198 -14.61 -9.82 -10.56
C PRO A 198 -15.28 -8.66 -9.82
N MET A 199 -15.71 -7.63 -10.54
CA MET A 199 -16.33 -6.41 -9.97
C MET A 199 -17.85 -6.53 -9.77
N GLY A 200 -18.45 -7.66 -10.20
CA GLY A 200 -19.90 -7.86 -10.23
C GLY A 200 -20.49 -8.71 -9.10
N THR A 201 -19.69 -9.19 -8.16
CA THR A 201 -20.15 -10.07 -7.07
C THR A 201 -21.03 -9.34 -6.05
N ARG A 202 -21.62 -10.08 -5.11
CA ARG A 202 -22.39 -9.49 -3.99
C ARG A 202 -21.51 -8.71 -3.01
N LEU A 203 -20.18 -8.89 -3.02
CA LEU A 203 -19.25 -8.06 -2.26
C LEU A 203 -19.17 -6.64 -2.81
N GLY A 204 -19.43 -6.46 -4.07
CA GLY A 204 -19.26 -5.21 -4.78
C GLY A 204 -18.01 -5.22 -5.67
N GLY A 205 -17.54 -4.05 -6.00
CA GLY A 205 -16.38 -3.80 -6.87
C GLY A 205 -16.31 -2.33 -7.19
N TRP A 206 -15.38 -1.95 -8.09
CA TRP A 206 -15.21 -0.57 -8.55
C TRP A 206 -14.96 0.40 -7.40
N ILE A 207 -14.13 0.00 -6.45
CA ILE A 207 -13.58 0.93 -5.46
C ILE A 207 -12.40 1.65 -6.11
N GLU A 208 -12.48 2.97 -6.12
CA GLU A 208 -11.55 3.83 -6.84
C GLU A 208 -11.08 4.98 -5.96
N ILE A 209 -9.87 5.46 -6.21
CA ILE A 209 -9.44 6.79 -5.81
C ILE A 209 -9.65 7.67 -7.05
N HIS A 210 -10.55 8.66 -6.97
CA HIS A 210 -10.99 9.44 -8.14
C HIS A 210 -11.09 10.93 -7.86
N GLY A 211 -11.25 11.73 -8.91
CA GLY A 211 -11.48 13.16 -8.83
C GLY A 211 -12.89 13.54 -8.37
N ASP A 212 -13.28 14.76 -8.63
CA ASP A 212 -14.58 15.36 -8.28
C ASP A 212 -14.92 15.31 -6.78
N GLY A 213 -13.91 15.17 -5.92
CA GLY A 213 -14.05 15.31 -4.48
C GLY A 213 -14.33 16.73 -4.06
N THR A 214 -14.95 16.91 -2.89
CA THR A 214 -15.33 18.22 -2.37
C THR A 214 -14.21 18.94 -1.63
N GLY A 215 -13.15 18.22 -1.22
CA GLY A 215 -12.08 18.72 -0.35
C GLY A 215 -12.52 19.01 1.08
N ARG A 216 -13.74 18.61 1.46
CA ARG A 216 -14.37 18.94 2.76
C ARG A 216 -14.59 17.74 3.66
N ARG A 217 -14.04 16.56 3.32
CA ARG A 217 -14.27 15.31 4.05
C ARG A 217 -15.75 14.94 4.15
N ALA A 218 -16.44 15.00 3.01
CA ALA A 218 -17.85 14.60 2.92
C ALA A 218 -17.98 13.08 2.79
N ASN A 219 -19.16 12.54 3.17
CA ASN A 219 -19.44 11.09 3.11
C ASN A 219 -20.58 10.84 2.15
N TRP A 220 -20.29 10.83 0.86
CA TRP A 220 -21.30 10.75 -0.19
C TRP A 220 -21.07 9.62 -1.20
N THR A 221 -19.87 9.02 -1.21
CA THR A 221 -19.56 7.99 -2.20
C THR A 221 -20.18 6.64 -1.86
N HIS A 222 -20.21 5.73 -2.82
CA HIS A 222 -20.66 4.34 -2.59
C HIS A 222 -19.53 3.42 -2.08
N GLY A 223 -18.44 4.03 -1.60
CA GLY A 223 -17.26 3.36 -1.05
C GLY A 223 -15.94 3.79 -1.70
N CYS A 224 -15.98 4.61 -2.73
CA CYS A 224 -14.79 5.21 -3.34
C CYS A 224 -14.15 6.27 -2.44
N ILE A 225 -12.93 6.64 -2.78
CA ILE A 225 -12.14 7.68 -2.13
C ILE A 225 -12.04 8.85 -3.13
N ALA A 226 -12.78 9.94 -2.90
CA ALA A 226 -12.75 11.09 -3.78
C ALA A 226 -11.79 12.17 -3.27
N VAL A 227 -11.00 12.73 -4.16
CA VAL A 227 -10.06 13.84 -3.94
C VAL A 227 -10.34 14.94 -4.96
N LEU A 228 -9.74 16.13 -4.79
CA LEU A 228 -9.88 17.20 -5.78
C LEU A 228 -9.21 16.82 -7.12
N ASN A 229 -9.65 17.43 -8.22
CA ASN A 229 -9.14 17.12 -9.55
C ASN A 229 -7.63 17.40 -9.71
N ASP A 230 -7.11 18.45 -9.11
CA ASP A 230 -5.69 18.74 -9.11
C ASP A 230 -4.88 17.78 -8.21
N GLU A 231 -5.50 17.17 -7.21
CA GLU A 231 -4.88 16.17 -6.35
C GLU A 231 -4.79 14.81 -7.05
N ILE A 232 -5.86 14.38 -7.76
CA ILE A 232 -5.80 13.15 -8.55
C ILE A 232 -4.82 13.29 -9.73
N ASP A 233 -4.65 14.47 -10.31
CA ASP A 233 -3.64 14.72 -11.34
C ASP A 233 -2.22 14.53 -10.80
N ARG A 234 -1.92 15.02 -9.60
CA ARG A 234 -0.63 14.77 -8.93
C ARG A 234 -0.43 13.30 -8.60
N LEU A 235 -1.47 12.61 -8.12
CA LEU A 235 -1.42 11.16 -7.89
C LEU A 235 -1.18 10.39 -9.20
N TRP A 236 -1.77 10.86 -10.30
CA TRP A 236 -1.62 10.23 -11.62
C TRP A 236 -0.17 10.11 -12.07
N ASP A 237 0.65 11.12 -11.80
CA ASP A 237 2.05 11.14 -12.19
C ASP A 237 2.97 10.32 -11.24
N LEU A 238 2.50 10.07 -10.01
CA LEU A 238 3.27 9.38 -8.97
C LEU A 238 2.95 7.89 -8.86
N VAL A 239 1.70 7.52 -9.16
CA VAL A 239 1.14 6.20 -8.90
C VAL A 239 1.18 5.35 -10.15
N ASP A 240 1.77 4.17 -10.04
CA ASP A 240 1.78 3.15 -11.07
C ASP A 240 0.72 2.07 -10.77
N VAL A 241 0.35 1.29 -11.81
CA VAL A 241 -0.34 0.02 -11.59
C VAL A 241 0.56 -0.85 -10.70
N GLY A 242 -0.02 -1.44 -9.66
CA GLY A 242 0.72 -2.18 -8.64
C GLY A 242 1.09 -1.36 -7.39
N THR A 243 0.93 -0.05 -7.38
CA THR A 243 1.17 0.77 -6.18
C THR A 243 0.35 0.27 -5.00
N PRO A 244 0.98 -0.05 -3.84
CA PRO A 244 0.29 -0.47 -2.63
C PRO A 244 -0.61 0.62 -2.06
N VAL A 245 -1.77 0.21 -1.54
CA VAL A 245 -2.75 1.08 -0.89
C VAL A 245 -3.22 0.42 0.39
N LEU A 246 -2.98 1.06 1.54
CA LEU A 246 -3.53 0.67 2.83
C LEU A 246 -4.73 1.57 3.13
N ILE A 247 -5.86 0.97 3.50
CA ILE A 247 -7.04 1.69 4.00
C ILE A 247 -7.30 1.20 5.41
N ASP A 248 -7.24 2.10 6.38
CA ASP A 248 -7.42 1.81 7.80
C ASP A 248 -8.30 2.86 8.49
N THR A 249 -8.68 2.56 9.73
CA THR A 249 -9.40 3.50 10.60
C THR A 249 -8.54 4.66 11.08
#